data_afe9d2f6f31b339f9921688d0c544ab2
#
_entry.id   afe9d2f6f31b339f9921688d0c544ab2
#
_cell.length_a   1.000
_cell.length_b   1.000
_cell.length_c   1.000
_cell.angle_alpha   90.00
_cell.angle_beta   90.00
_cell.angle_gamma   90.00
#
_symmetry.space_group_name_H-M   'P 1'
#
loop_
_entity.id
_entity.type
_entity.pdbx_description
1 polymer ?
#
loop_
_entity_poly.entity_id
_entity_poly.type
_entity_poly.pdbx_seq_one_letter_code
_entity_poly.pdbx_strand_id
1 'polypeptide(L)'
;MVAPSALSAPSGAAVSMYELPLLAGHSSSSAQAMNDAGDVVGLSLDENEDGYLVRWGADGSLTRLQAVSGGSGGQAVKVVWDGTVAGFTATADGVHHAARWDASGALTRLEEPAGYVDGEAQDINDSHVAVGRLSTAARTRPVRWGPDGRATVLRLPPRAEGGVATGINKRGEIAGYVFVPGEKTRAVRWDTAGRVHDLGSLGGSYSEPAAINDRGTVIGLATDGAEEWKAVRAARGKKFEALPSQGIGARSVSVNNADVIVGNVKDHAVRWDENVTTELAVLPGTGRVFVNGINDAGTGVGTSDERAVTWDPLGRVTALPLPAGIDTTRPLAINANGSVAGDVGSSRSWPVRWRAVVWR
;
A
#
# COMPACT_ATOMS: atom_id res chain seq x y z
N MET A 1 12.39 53.93 -3.68
CA MET A 1 11.48 52.81 -3.96
C MET A 1 12.28 51.71 -4.63
N VAL A 2 12.64 50.69 -3.87
CA VAL A 2 13.36 49.50 -4.38
C VAL A 2 12.30 48.45 -4.67
N ALA A 3 12.21 48.01 -5.93
CA ALA A 3 11.31 46.94 -6.33
C ALA A 3 11.73 45.62 -5.68
N PRO A 4 10.79 44.78 -5.19
CA PRO A 4 11.16 43.48 -4.68
C PRO A 4 11.60 42.56 -5.82
N SER A 5 12.82 42.00 -5.68
CA SER A 5 13.36 40.98 -6.56
C SER A 5 12.44 39.74 -6.50
N ALA A 6 11.91 39.37 -7.65
CA ALA A 6 11.23 38.10 -7.82
C ALA A 6 12.22 36.96 -7.51
N LEU A 7 11.94 36.18 -6.47
CA LEU A 7 12.57 34.90 -6.23
C LEU A 7 12.19 33.97 -7.39
N SER A 8 13.14 33.73 -8.28
CA SER A 8 13.01 32.66 -9.28
C SER A 8 12.90 31.32 -8.53
N ALA A 9 11.79 30.63 -8.75
CA ALA A 9 11.66 29.24 -8.34
C ALA A 9 12.83 28.43 -8.94
N PRO A 10 13.42 27.46 -8.21
CA PRO A 10 14.43 26.60 -8.79
C PRO A 10 13.82 25.87 -9.99
N SER A 11 14.52 25.86 -11.12
CA SER A 11 14.16 25.10 -12.31
C SER A 11 14.18 23.62 -11.92
N GLY A 12 13.00 23.07 -11.58
CA GLY A 12 12.84 21.63 -11.35
C GLY A 12 13.23 20.89 -12.63
N ALA A 13 14.09 19.89 -12.51
CA ALA A 13 14.35 18.95 -13.59
C ALA A 13 12.99 18.42 -14.09
N ALA A 14 12.81 18.34 -15.41
CA ALA A 14 11.57 17.82 -15.98
C ALA A 14 11.43 16.35 -15.54
N VAL A 15 10.27 16.00 -14.98
CA VAL A 15 9.96 14.59 -14.61
C VAL A 15 10.03 13.75 -15.88
N SER A 16 10.77 12.65 -15.82
CA SER A 16 10.90 11.68 -16.91
C SER A 16 10.31 10.33 -16.51
N MET A 17 9.75 9.62 -17.48
CA MET A 17 9.23 8.26 -17.29
C MET A 17 10.25 7.24 -17.79
N TYR A 18 10.46 6.20 -17.01
CA TYR A 18 11.33 5.06 -17.33
C TYR A 18 10.52 3.76 -17.27
N GLU A 19 10.49 3.03 -18.37
CA GLU A 19 9.90 1.69 -18.40
C GLU A 19 10.86 0.70 -17.73
N LEU A 20 10.33 -0.15 -16.85
CA LEU A 20 11.10 -1.17 -16.15
C LEU A 20 11.31 -2.40 -17.05
N PRO A 21 12.52 -2.99 -17.07
CA PRO A 21 12.84 -4.10 -17.98
C PRO A 21 12.02 -5.34 -17.67
N LEU A 22 11.75 -6.14 -18.70
CA LEU A 22 11.07 -7.44 -18.59
C LEU A 22 12.08 -8.58 -18.46
N LEU A 23 11.66 -9.69 -17.86
CA LEU A 23 12.38 -10.95 -18.01
C LEU A 23 12.38 -11.38 -19.48
N ALA A 24 13.40 -12.14 -19.89
CA ALA A 24 13.49 -12.64 -21.26
C ALA A 24 12.27 -13.50 -21.62
N GLY A 25 11.62 -13.22 -22.77
CA GLY A 25 10.42 -13.90 -23.22
C GLY A 25 9.12 -13.38 -22.60
N HIS A 26 9.16 -12.35 -21.75
CA HIS A 26 7.97 -11.77 -21.14
C HIS A 26 7.42 -10.60 -21.98
N SER A 27 6.12 -10.37 -21.89
CA SER A 27 5.40 -9.40 -22.71
C SER A 27 4.75 -8.26 -21.93
N SER A 28 4.60 -8.38 -20.61
CA SER A 28 3.99 -7.35 -19.77
C SER A 28 4.59 -7.36 -18.36
N SER A 29 4.32 -6.29 -17.60
CA SER A 29 4.75 -6.17 -16.21
C SER A 29 3.79 -5.29 -15.42
N SER A 30 3.78 -5.46 -14.10
CA SER A 30 3.02 -4.62 -13.18
C SER A 30 3.82 -4.35 -11.91
N ALA A 31 3.90 -3.10 -11.50
CA ALA A 31 4.47 -2.70 -10.23
C ALA A 31 3.51 -3.00 -9.08
N GLN A 32 4.02 -3.29 -7.89
CA GLN A 32 3.21 -3.54 -6.67
C GLN A 32 3.62 -2.64 -5.50
N ALA A 33 4.91 -2.42 -5.30
CA ALA A 33 5.41 -1.52 -4.26
C ALA A 33 6.76 -0.91 -4.64
N MET A 34 7.12 0.19 -3.97
CA MET A 34 8.40 0.89 -4.13
C MET A 34 8.92 1.33 -2.76
N ASN A 35 10.26 1.29 -2.56
CA ASN A 35 10.91 1.83 -1.38
C ASN A 35 11.49 3.24 -1.62
N ASP A 36 12.01 3.85 -0.56
CA ASP A 36 12.63 5.18 -0.64
C ASP A 36 13.96 5.19 -1.42
N ALA A 37 14.64 4.06 -1.55
CA ALA A 37 15.82 3.93 -2.40
C ALA A 37 15.47 3.92 -3.90
N GLY A 38 14.19 3.65 -4.26
CA GLY A 38 13.72 3.56 -5.63
C GLY A 38 13.71 2.14 -6.19
N ASP A 39 13.88 1.12 -5.34
CA ASP A 39 13.62 -0.26 -5.75
C ASP A 39 12.12 -0.45 -5.90
N VAL A 40 11.73 -1.15 -6.94
CA VAL A 40 10.34 -1.52 -7.24
C VAL A 40 10.21 -3.04 -7.21
N VAL A 41 9.10 -3.54 -6.69
CA VAL A 41 8.74 -4.96 -6.78
C VAL A 41 7.40 -5.13 -7.48
N GLY A 42 7.23 -6.27 -8.14
CA GLY A 42 6.01 -6.55 -8.87
C GLY A 42 6.10 -7.85 -9.67
N LEU A 43 5.41 -7.86 -10.79
CA LEU A 43 5.30 -9.01 -11.68
C LEU A 43 5.89 -8.72 -13.06
N SER A 44 6.57 -9.69 -13.64
CA SER A 44 6.84 -9.79 -15.06
C SER A 44 6.06 -10.98 -15.59
N LEU A 45 5.28 -10.79 -16.65
CA LEU A 45 4.33 -11.79 -17.17
C LEU A 45 4.74 -12.21 -18.58
N ASP A 46 4.65 -13.50 -18.84
CA ASP A 46 4.89 -14.08 -20.16
C ASP A 46 3.66 -13.93 -21.08
N GLU A 47 3.70 -14.57 -22.26
CA GLU A 47 2.60 -14.52 -23.24
C GLU A 47 1.34 -15.28 -22.79
N ASN A 48 1.47 -16.19 -21.81
CA ASN A 48 0.37 -16.95 -21.23
C ASN A 48 -0.23 -16.24 -20.00
N GLU A 49 0.26 -15.04 -19.68
CA GLU A 49 -0.07 -14.29 -18.46
C GLU A 49 0.45 -14.95 -17.16
N ASP A 50 1.39 -15.92 -17.27
CA ASP A 50 2.06 -16.48 -16.11
C ASP A 50 2.99 -15.44 -15.48
N GLY A 51 2.70 -15.06 -14.23
CA GLY A 51 3.39 -13.98 -13.52
C GLY A 51 4.54 -14.48 -12.66
N TYR A 52 5.72 -13.87 -12.85
CA TYR A 52 6.90 -14.11 -12.04
C TYR A 52 7.22 -12.89 -11.19
N LEU A 53 7.38 -13.10 -9.89
CA LEU A 53 7.78 -12.03 -8.98
C LEU A 53 9.17 -11.53 -9.33
N VAL A 54 9.32 -10.21 -9.41
CA VAL A 54 10.58 -9.55 -9.72
C VAL A 54 10.82 -8.35 -8.81
N ARG A 55 12.10 -8.03 -8.64
CA ARG A 55 12.56 -6.76 -8.09
C ARG A 55 13.37 -6.02 -9.16
N TRP A 56 13.01 -4.77 -9.38
CA TRP A 56 13.77 -3.81 -10.16
C TRP A 56 14.56 -2.93 -9.19
N GLY A 57 15.88 -3.02 -9.23
CA GLY A 57 16.74 -2.16 -8.42
C GLY A 57 16.75 -0.73 -8.92
N ALA A 58 16.98 0.22 -8.02
CA ALA A 58 17.13 1.63 -8.38
C ALA A 58 18.29 1.89 -9.37
N ASP A 59 19.25 0.97 -9.43
CA ASP A 59 20.37 0.92 -10.37
C ASP A 59 20.03 0.36 -11.76
N GLY A 60 18.75 -0.03 -11.98
CA GLY A 60 18.26 -0.65 -13.21
C GLY A 60 18.42 -2.18 -13.28
N SER A 61 18.93 -2.81 -12.22
CA SER A 61 19.03 -4.28 -12.16
C SER A 61 17.64 -4.92 -12.12
N LEU A 62 17.52 -6.10 -12.73
CA LEU A 62 16.30 -6.93 -12.68
C LEU A 62 16.62 -8.26 -12.03
N THR A 63 15.97 -8.54 -10.92
CA THR A 63 16.14 -9.77 -10.14
C THR A 63 14.83 -10.55 -10.09
N ARG A 64 14.84 -11.81 -10.52
CA ARG A 64 13.71 -12.71 -10.31
C ARG A 64 13.70 -13.20 -8.86
N LEU A 65 12.57 -13.08 -8.19
CA LEU A 65 12.37 -13.61 -6.84
C LEU A 65 12.05 -15.12 -6.93
N GLN A 66 12.72 -15.91 -6.10
CA GLN A 66 12.55 -17.36 -6.11
C GLN A 66 11.14 -17.74 -5.65
N ALA A 67 10.53 -18.72 -6.32
CA ALA A 67 9.30 -19.37 -5.87
C ALA A 67 9.62 -20.64 -5.07
N VAL A 68 8.64 -21.15 -4.31
CA VAL A 68 8.72 -22.51 -3.75
C VAL A 68 8.81 -23.54 -4.87
N SER A 69 9.45 -24.69 -4.61
CA SER A 69 9.59 -25.77 -5.58
C SER A 69 8.23 -26.20 -6.12
N GLY A 70 8.06 -26.22 -7.44
CA GLY A 70 6.81 -26.57 -8.12
C GLY A 70 5.73 -25.50 -8.02
N GLY A 71 5.99 -24.36 -7.38
CA GLY A 71 5.05 -23.25 -7.25
C GLY A 71 5.07 -22.32 -8.45
N SER A 72 3.92 -21.72 -8.70
CA SER A 72 3.74 -20.64 -9.68
C SER A 72 3.09 -19.45 -9.00
N GLY A 73 3.68 -18.28 -9.15
CA GLY A 73 3.07 -17.04 -8.67
C GLY A 73 3.33 -16.74 -7.19
N GLY A 74 2.62 -15.73 -6.72
CA GLY A 74 2.74 -15.14 -5.41
C GLY A 74 2.45 -13.65 -5.47
N GLN A 75 2.72 -12.95 -4.38
CA GLN A 75 2.59 -11.50 -4.31
C GLN A 75 3.73 -10.92 -3.49
N ALA A 76 4.36 -9.85 -4.00
CA ALA A 76 5.23 -8.98 -3.25
C ALA A 76 4.40 -7.83 -2.69
N VAL A 77 4.33 -7.68 -1.38
CA VAL A 77 3.49 -6.64 -0.77
C VAL A 77 4.27 -5.39 -0.45
N LYS A 78 5.57 -5.53 -0.16
CA LYS A 78 6.43 -4.40 0.18
C LYS A 78 7.90 -4.74 0.00
N VAL A 79 8.68 -3.72 -0.33
CA VAL A 79 10.15 -3.74 -0.34
C VAL A 79 10.65 -2.70 0.66
N VAL A 80 11.60 -3.08 1.52
CA VAL A 80 12.22 -2.18 2.51
C VAL A 80 13.58 -1.67 2.01
N TRP A 81 14.19 -0.78 2.77
CA TRP A 81 15.33 0.06 2.38
C TRP A 81 16.54 -0.69 1.81
N ASP A 82 16.80 -1.93 2.21
CA ASP A 82 17.94 -2.77 1.76
C ASP A 82 17.59 -3.72 0.61
N GLY A 83 16.37 -3.55 0.03
CA GLY A 83 15.86 -4.39 -1.05
C GLY A 83 15.23 -5.70 -0.58
N THR A 84 15.11 -5.94 0.73
CA THR A 84 14.36 -7.08 1.27
C THR A 84 12.88 -6.92 0.96
N VAL A 85 12.26 -7.97 0.44
CA VAL A 85 10.85 -8.02 0.03
C VAL A 85 10.06 -8.94 0.97
N ALA A 86 8.84 -8.59 1.31
CA ALA A 86 7.89 -9.48 1.97
C ALA A 86 6.65 -9.71 1.12
N GLY A 87 6.00 -10.85 1.35
CA GLY A 87 4.80 -11.25 0.66
C GLY A 87 4.48 -12.73 0.88
N PHE A 88 4.01 -13.37 -0.16
CA PHE A 88 3.80 -14.82 -0.14
C PHE A 88 4.15 -15.44 -1.49
N THR A 89 4.42 -16.73 -1.49
CA THR A 89 4.57 -17.57 -2.67
C THR A 89 3.54 -18.69 -2.63
N ALA A 90 3.05 -19.12 -3.77
CA ALA A 90 2.03 -20.16 -3.87
C ALA A 90 2.62 -21.48 -4.37
N THR A 91 2.15 -22.60 -3.83
CA THR A 91 2.39 -23.93 -4.37
C THR A 91 1.46 -24.20 -5.57
N ALA A 92 1.70 -25.26 -6.34
CA ALA A 92 0.89 -25.63 -7.50
C ALA A 92 -0.59 -25.93 -7.19
N ASP A 93 -0.88 -26.35 -5.96
CA ASP A 93 -2.24 -26.57 -5.44
C ASP A 93 -2.88 -25.31 -4.82
N GLY A 94 -2.22 -24.16 -4.97
CA GLY A 94 -2.75 -22.85 -4.56
C GLY A 94 -2.61 -22.53 -3.07
N VAL A 95 -1.83 -23.27 -2.33
CA VAL A 95 -1.54 -22.95 -0.92
C VAL A 95 -0.51 -21.82 -0.84
N HIS A 96 -0.82 -20.79 -0.05
CA HIS A 96 0.07 -19.65 0.14
C HIS A 96 1.01 -19.90 1.32
N HIS A 97 2.27 -19.53 1.12
CA HIS A 97 3.30 -19.57 2.15
C HIS A 97 3.90 -18.19 2.32
N ALA A 98 3.79 -17.63 3.51
CA ALA A 98 4.40 -16.35 3.84
C ALA A 98 5.90 -16.40 3.57
N ALA A 99 6.41 -15.37 2.90
CA ALA A 99 7.75 -15.37 2.35
C ALA A 99 8.45 -14.03 2.53
N ARG A 100 9.77 -14.10 2.60
CA ARG A 100 10.68 -12.98 2.50
C ARG A 100 11.76 -13.32 1.50
N TRP A 101 12.14 -12.34 0.69
CA TRP A 101 13.28 -12.44 -0.25
C TRP A 101 14.31 -11.39 0.10
N ASP A 102 15.57 -11.76 0.05
CA ASP A 102 16.65 -10.78 0.13
C ASP A 102 16.84 -10.03 -1.21
N ALA A 103 17.75 -9.06 -1.24
CA ALA A 103 18.04 -8.27 -2.43
C ALA A 103 18.53 -9.11 -3.63
N SER A 104 19.08 -10.31 -3.40
CA SER A 104 19.48 -11.25 -4.46
C SER A 104 18.32 -12.07 -5.02
N GLY A 105 17.12 -11.95 -4.41
CA GLY A 105 15.93 -12.73 -4.75
C GLY A 105 15.86 -14.10 -4.10
N ALA A 106 16.77 -14.40 -3.15
CA ALA A 106 16.76 -15.67 -2.43
C ALA A 106 15.60 -15.74 -1.44
N LEU A 107 14.81 -16.82 -1.53
CA LEU A 107 13.61 -17.05 -0.75
C LEU A 107 13.94 -17.55 0.65
N THR A 108 13.30 -16.94 1.65
CA THR A 108 13.15 -17.45 3.01
C THR A 108 11.67 -17.63 3.31
N ARG A 109 11.21 -18.86 3.52
CA ARG A 109 9.87 -19.11 4.04
C ARG A 109 9.80 -18.63 5.49
N LEU A 110 8.74 -17.90 5.82
CA LEU A 110 8.45 -17.51 7.18
C LEU A 110 7.79 -18.68 7.92
N GLU A 111 8.05 -18.81 9.21
CA GLU A 111 7.58 -19.95 10.01
C GLU A 111 6.03 -20.05 10.01
N GLU A 112 5.55 -21.25 9.75
CA GLU A 112 4.17 -21.65 9.91
C GLU A 112 4.12 -22.70 11.03
N PRO A 113 3.74 -22.32 12.26
CA PRO A 113 3.68 -23.26 13.38
C PRO A 113 2.74 -24.44 13.09
N ALA A 114 2.98 -25.57 13.72
CA ALA A 114 2.18 -26.78 13.50
C ALA A 114 0.68 -26.53 13.59
N GLY A 115 -0.09 -27.03 12.61
CA GLY A 115 -1.52 -26.88 12.48
C GLY A 115 -1.97 -25.73 11.57
N TYR A 116 -1.05 -24.82 11.18
CA TYR A 116 -1.32 -23.85 10.11
C TYR A 116 -0.91 -24.45 8.76
N VAL A 117 -1.68 -24.14 7.73
CA VAL A 117 -1.50 -24.70 6.39
C VAL A 117 -1.36 -23.63 5.30
N ASP A 118 -1.62 -22.38 5.65
CA ASP A 118 -1.60 -21.24 4.73
C ASP A 118 -1.12 -20.00 5.49
N GLY A 119 -0.28 -19.21 4.85
CA GLY A 119 0.30 -18.01 5.43
C GLY A 119 0.57 -16.92 4.39
N GLU A 120 0.28 -15.67 4.76
CA GLU A 120 0.59 -14.50 3.93
C GLU A 120 1.18 -13.38 4.78
N ALA A 121 2.31 -12.84 4.38
CA ALA A 121 2.77 -11.56 4.88
C ALA A 121 2.03 -10.43 4.16
N GLN A 122 1.55 -9.44 4.93
CA GLN A 122 0.79 -8.29 4.45
C GLN A 122 1.58 -6.99 4.54
N ASP A 123 2.60 -6.93 5.39
CA ASP A 123 3.50 -5.79 5.51
C ASP A 123 4.81 -6.20 6.18
N ILE A 124 5.85 -5.37 6.03
CA ILE A 124 7.16 -5.53 6.67
C ILE A 124 7.73 -4.15 6.99
N ASN A 125 8.39 -4.00 8.13
CA ASN A 125 9.12 -2.78 8.47
C ASN A 125 10.63 -2.88 8.24
N ASP A 126 11.33 -1.76 8.37
CA ASP A 126 12.78 -1.65 8.16
C ASP A 126 13.63 -2.48 9.15
N SER A 127 13.04 -3.02 10.21
CA SER A 127 13.68 -3.98 11.13
C SER A 127 13.43 -5.44 10.72
N HIS A 128 12.95 -5.68 9.51
CA HIS A 128 12.60 -6.98 8.93
C HIS A 128 11.55 -7.76 9.73
N VAL A 129 10.72 -7.06 10.49
CA VAL A 129 9.57 -7.65 11.17
C VAL A 129 8.40 -7.63 10.17
N ALA A 130 7.94 -8.80 9.77
CA ALA A 130 6.77 -8.95 8.92
C ALA A 130 5.51 -9.21 9.74
N VAL A 131 4.36 -8.84 9.20
CA VAL A 131 3.04 -9.10 9.80
C VAL A 131 2.07 -9.60 8.75
N GLY A 132 1.05 -10.33 9.19
CA GLY A 132 0.06 -10.87 8.26
C GLY A 132 -0.91 -11.83 8.91
N ARG A 133 -1.19 -12.92 8.20
CA ARG A 133 -2.10 -13.96 8.65
C ARG A 133 -1.51 -15.36 8.51
N LEU A 134 -1.97 -16.24 9.39
CA LEU A 134 -1.84 -17.71 9.28
C LEU A 134 -3.23 -18.32 9.32
N SER A 135 -3.49 -19.31 8.48
CA SER A 135 -4.79 -19.97 8.41
C SER A 135 -4.68 -21.47 8.65
N THR A 136 -5.68 -21.99 9.35
CA THR A 136 -6.02 -23.41 9.40
C THR A 136 -7.27 -23.63 8.54
N ALA A 137 -7.73 -24.85 8.37
CA ALA A 137 -9.00 -25.13 7.69
C ALA A 137 -10.21 -24.40 8.32
N ALA A 138 -10.13 -24.01 9.60
CA ALA A 138 -11.25 -23.45 10.36
C ALA A 138 -11.07 -21.99 10.77
N ARG A 139 -9.84 -21.48 10.85
CA ARG A 139 -9.56 -20.19 11.50
C ARG A 139 -8.39 -19.47 10.86
N THR A 140 -8.50 -18.13 10.80
CA THR A 140 -7.40 -17.22 10.44
C THR A 140 -6.90 -16.52 11.69
N ARG A 141 -5.58 -16.41 11.86
CA ARG A 141 -4.92 -15.77 13.00
C ARG A 141 -3.98 -14.66 12.55
N PRO A 142 -4.02 -13.49 13.19
CA PRO A 142 -3.03 -12.46 12.96
C PRO A 142 -1.67 -12.92 13.52
N VAL A 143 -0.61 -12.64 12.78
CA VAL A 143 0.73 -13.09 13.10
C VAL A 143 1.75 -11.97 12.89
N ARG A 144 2.83 -12.05 13.65
CA ARG A 144 4.06 -11.29 13.49
C ARG A 144 5.22 -12.27 13.32
N TRP A 145 6.03 -12.08 12.30
CA TRP A 145 7.29 -12.79 12.12
C TRP A 145 8.47 -11.89 12.48
N GLY A 146 9.36 -12.39 13.32
CA GLY A 146 10.60 -11.70 13.67
C GLY A 146 11.60 -11.63 12.49
N PRO A 147 12.71 -10.88 12.66
CA PRO A 147 13.78 -10.86 11.66
C PRO A 147 14.39 -12.23 11.41
N ASP A 148 14.32 -13.13 12.39
CA ASP A 148 14.72 -14.54 12.28
C ASP A 148 13.70 -15.43 11.53
N GLY A 149 12.57 -14.87 11.10
CA GLY A 149 11.47 -15.56 10.44
C GLY A 149 10.55 -16.34 11.37
N ARG A 150 10.76 -16.30 12.70
CA ARG A 150 9.91 -17.00 13.68
C ARG A 150 8.57 -16.32 13.88
N ALA A 151 7.52 -17.12 13.91
CA ALA A 151 6.16 -16.66 14.07
C ALA A 151 5.77 -16.43 15.54
N THR A 152 5.06 -15.36 15.77
CA THR A 152 4.33 -15.07 17.01
C THR A 152 2.89 -14.77 16.66
N VAL A 153 1.96 -15.65 17.03
CA VAL A 153 0.53 -15.40 16.84
C VAL A 153 0.09 -14.29 17.79
N LEU A 154 -0.52 -13.26 17.24
CA LEU A 154 -0.94 -12.08 17.98
C LEU A 154 -2.19 -12.38 18.84
N ARG A 155 -2.26 -11.74 19.99
CA ARG A 155 -3.40 -11.90 20.90
C ARG A 155 -4.65 -11.28 20.30
N LEU A 156 -5.78 -11.95 20.47
CA LEU A 156 -7.09 -11.44 20.10
C LEU A 156 -7.75 -10.75 21.30
N PRO A 157 -8.56 -9.71 21.08
CA PRO A 157 -9.42 -9.17 22.13
C PRO A 157 -10.51 -10.20 22.51
N PRO A 158 -11.19 -10.03 23.66
CA PRO A 158 -12.28 -10.90 24.07
C PRO A 158 -13.36 -11.03 22.97
N ARG A 159 -13.94 -12.21 22.82
CA ARG A 159 -14.96 -12.58 21.81
C ARG A 159 -14.47 -12.67 20.37
N ALA A 160 -13.28 -12.20 20.04
CA ALA A 160 -12.77 -12.34 18.66
C ALA A 160 -12.36 -13.80 18.38
N GLU A 161 -12.74 -14.31 17.21
CA GLU A 161 -12.50 -15.69 16.79
C GLU A 161 -11.32 -15.82 15.82
N GLY A 162 -10.88 -14.72 15.23
CA GLY A 162 -9.79 -14.67 14.28
C GLY A 162 -9.42 -13.22 13.92
N GLY A 163 -8.55 -13.06 12.93
CA GLY A 163 -8.16 -11.73 12.46
C GLY A 163 -6.93 -11.75 11.54
N VAL A 164 -6.55 -10.57 11.08
CA VAL A 164 -5.43 -10.31 10.17
C VAL A 164 -4.67 -9.09 10.66
N ALA A 165 -3.34 -9.13 10.62
CA ALA A 165 -2.48 -7.97 10.79
C ALA A 165 -2.17 -7.41 9.40
N THR A 166 -2.51 -6.15 9.13
CA THR A 166 -2.47 -5.54 7.80
C THR A 166 -1.36 -4.53 7.61
N GLY A 167 -0.80 -4.00 8.70
CA GLY A 167 0.26 -3.00 8.61
C GLY A 167 1.13 -2.95 9.86
N ILE A 168 2.38 -2.56 9.69
CA ILE A 168 3.36 -2.38 10.78
C ILE A 168 4.16 -1.11 10.55
N ASN A 169 4.34 -0.30 11.60
CA ASN A 169 5.20 0.88 11.54
C ASN A 169 6.66 0.58 11.95
N LYS A 170 7.56 1.57 11.81
CA LYS A 170 8.99 1.43 12.18
C LYS A 170 9.20 1.12 13.66
N ARG A 171 8.27 1.46 14.54
CA ARG A 171 8.32 1.14 15.98
C ARG A 171 7.90 -0.29 16.31
N GLY A 172 7.31 -1.02 15.34
CA GLY A 172 6.74 -2.35 15.56
C GLY A 172 5.33 -2.34 16.14
N GLU A 173 4.61 -1.20 16.09
CA GLU A 173 3.17 -1.17 16.34
C GLU A 173 2.44 -1.70 15.11
N ILE A 174 1.42 -2.50 15.32
CA ILE A 174 0.74 -3.25 14.26
C ILE A 174 -0.72 -2.81 14.20
N ALA A 175 -1.24 -2.55 13.02
CA ALA A 175 -2.66 -2.37 12.75
C ALA A 175 -3.24 -3.62 12.08
N GLY A 176 -4.52 -3.87 12.30
CA GLY A 176 -5.24 -4.96 11.66
C GLY A 176 -6.69 -5.02 12.11
N TYR A 177 -7.35 -6.10 11.78
CA TYR A 177 -8.75 -6.31 12.16
C TYR A 177 -8.99 -7.73 12.69
N VAL A 178 -10.07 -7.87 13.41
CA VAL A 178 -10.49 -9.15 14.01
C VAL A 178 -11.94 -9.45 13.65
N PHE A 179 -12.27 -10.73 13.61
CA PHE A 179 -13.62 -11.24 13.40
C PHE A 179 -14.31 -11.40 14.73
N VAL A 180 -15.43 -10.71 14.94
CA VAL A 180 -16.22 -10.76 16.17
C VAL A 180 -17.63 -11.26 15.83
N PRO A 181 -18.16 -12.29 16.50
CA PRO A 181 -19.53 -12.78 16.26
C PRO A 181 -20.58 -11.66 16.37
N GLY A 182 -21.41 -11.56 15.36
CA GLY A 182 -22.44 -10.51 15.26
C GLY A 182 -21.96 -9.19 14.67
N GLU A 183 -20.68 -9.08 14.32
CA GLU A 183 -20.07 -7.97 13.60
C GLU A 183 -19.44 -8.49 12.30
N LYS A 184 -19.10 -7.57 11.36
CA LYS A 184 -18.34 -7.96 10.16
C LYS A 184 -16.85 -8.05 10.48
N THR A 185 -16.24 -6.91 10.77
CA THR A 185 -14.85 -6.81 11.21
C THR A 185 -14.72 -5.70 12.25
N ARG A 186 -13.69 -5.79 13.09
CA ARG A 186 -13.34 -4.77 14.06
C ARG A 186 -11.86 -4.43 14.01
N ALA A 187 -11.56 -3.17 13.78
CA ALA A 187 -10.20 -2.66 13.73
C ALA A 187 -9.54 -2.72 15.11
N VAL A 188 -8.30 -3.17 15.12
CA VAL A 188 -7.46 -3.25 16.34
C VAL A 188 -6.05 -2.74 16.06
N ARG A 189 -5.35 -2.36 17.13
CA ARG A 189 -3.92 -2.11 17.11
C ARG A 189 -3.24 -2.96 18.18
N TRP A 190 -2.11 -3.58 17.84
CA TRP A 190 -1.20 -4.19 18.80
C TRP A 190 -0.05 -3.23 19.08
N ASP A 191 0.24 -2.96 20.34
CA ASP A 191 1.40 -2.19 20.74
C ASP A 191 2.69 -3.05 20.69
N THR A 192 3.84 -2.41 20.90
CA THR A 192 5.14 -3.09 20.87
C THR A 192 5.32 -4.17 21.94
N ALA A 193 4.51 -4.15 22.99
CA ALA A 193 4.44 -5.20 24.01
C ALA A 193 3.46 -6.32 23.65
N GLY A 194 2.81 -6.28 22.48
CA GLY A 194 1.84 -7.26 22.00
C GLY A 194 0.46 -7.15 22.66
N ARG A 195 0.16 -6.04 23.35
CA ARG A 195 -1.19 -5.80 23.91
C ARG A 195 -2.10 -5.29 22.81
N VAL A 196 -3.29 -5.89 22.70
CA VAL A 196 -4.29 -5.50 21.72
C VAL A 196 -5.16 -4.36 22.25
N HIS A 197 -5.39 -3.38 21.40
CA HIS A 197 -6.23 -2.20 21.63
C HIS A 197 -7.34 -2.18 20.58
N ASP A 198 -8.58 -2.23 21.01
CA ASP A 198 -9.76 -2.10 20.17
C ASP A 198 -9.90 -0.63 19.72
N LEU A 199 -9.86 -0.40 18.41
CA LEU A 199 -10.04 0.94 17.83
C LEU A 199 -11.52 1.32 17.69
N GLY A 200 -12.42 0.37 17.86
CA GLY A 200 -13.86 0.57 17.74
C GLY A 200 -14.35 0.73 16.32
N SER A 201 -15.65 1.05 16.22
CA SER A 201 -16.32 1.57 15.04
C SER A 201 -16.98 2.90 15.44
N LEU A 202 -17.71 3.54 14.53
CA LEU A 202 -18.51 4.73 14.86
C LEU A 202 -19.94 4.37 15.32
N GLY A 203 -20.12 3.14 15.84
CA GLY A 203 -21.42 2.61 16.27
C GLY A 203 -22.03 1.57 15.33
N GLY A 204 -21.43 1.36 14.14
CA GLY A 204 -21.85 0.34 13.18
C GLY A 204 -21.12 -1.00 13.37
N SER A 205 -21.36 -1.93 12.45
CA SER A 205 -20.89 -3.32 12.52
C SER A 205 -19.52 -3.57 11.87
N TYR A 206 -18.90 -2.55 11.28
CA TYR A 206 -17.67 -2.68 10.52
C TYR A 206 -16.64 -1.63 10.92
N SER A 207 -15.39 -2.06 11.06
CA SER A 207 -14.23 -1.17 11.01
C SER A 207 -12.99 -1.93 10.57
N GLU A 208 -12.14 -1.29 9.73
CA GLU A 208 -10.92 -1.87 9.19
C GLU A 208 -9.85 -0.79 8.99
N PRO A 209 -8.58 -1.05 9.39
CA PRO A 209 -7.50 -0.12 9.15
C PRO A 209 -7.01 -0.21 7.71
N ALA A 210 -6.67 0.93 7.11
CA ALA A 210 -6.01 1.03 5.82
C ALA A 210 -4.50 1.17 5.95
N ALA A 211 -4.02 1.97 6.92
CA ALA A 211 -2.60 2.19 7.16
C ALA A 211 -2.31 2.61 8.60
N ILE A 212 -1.05 2.48 8.99
CA ILE A 212 -0.48 2.99 10.25
C ILE A 212 0.82 3.73 9.95
N ASN A 213 0.98 4.97 10.48
CA ASN A 213 2.22 5.72 10.35
C ASN A 213 3.19 5.52 11.53
N ASP A 214 4.39 6.12 11.46
CA ASP A 214 5.40 5.98 12.51
C ASP A 214 5.06 6.73 13.82
N ARG A 215 4.05 7.60 13.82
CA ARG A 215 3.50 8.18 15.05
C ARG A 215 2.54 7.25 15.77
N GLY A 216 2.07 6.20 15.09
CA GLY A 216 1.07 5.25 15.58
C GLY A 216 -0.36 5.71 15.30
N THR A 217 -0.54 6.68 14.42
CA THR A 217 -1.86 7.04 13.88
C THR A 217 -2.31 5.97 12.91
N VAL A 218 -3.47 5.40 13.16
CA VAL A 218 -4.13 4.43 12.29
C VAL A 218 -5.27 5.14 11.54
N ILE A 219 -5.32 4.94 10.24
CA ILE A 219 -6.43 5.41 9.41
C ILE A 219 -7.19 4.22 8.85
N GLY A 220 -8.41 4.43 8.39
CA GLY A 220 -9.19 3.35 7.82
C GLY A 220 -10.61 3.73 7.45
N LEU A 221 -11.47 2.75 7.52
CA LEU A 221 -12.87 2.82 7.19
C LEU A 221 -13.69 2.25 8.36
N ALA A 222 -14.78 2.90 8.71
CA ALA A 222 -15.72 2.38 9.70
C ALA A 222 -17.15 2.74 9.31
N THR A 223 -18.12 1.95 9.82
CA THR A 223 -19.55 2.31 9.71
C THR A 223 -20.03 2.96 10.99
N ASP A 224 -20.95 3.92 10.84
CA ASP A 224 -21.68 4.53 11.95
C ASP A 224 -22.93 3.72 12.32
N GLY A 225 -23.72 4.21 13.28
CA GLY A 225 -24.95 3.54 13.74
C GLY A 225 -26.04 3.37 12.68
N ALA A 226 -25.93 4.08 11.54
CA ALA A 226 -26.78 3.91 10.36
C ALA A 226 -26.14 3.00 9.29
N GLU A 227 -25.02 2.33 9.60
CA GLU A 227 -24.21 1.53 8.68
C GLU A 227 -23.65 2.32 7.47
N GLU A 228 -23.51 3.64 7.63
CA GLU A 228 -22.87 4.48 6.61
C GLU A 228 -21.36 4.47 6.73
N TRP A 229 -20.69 4.36 5.59
CA TRP A 229 -19.22 4.35 5.48
C TRP A 229 -18.61 5.71 5.74
N LYS A 230 -17.67 5.77 6.64
CA LYS A 230 -16.90 6.98 7.02
C LYS A 230 -15.40 6.70 6.98
N ALA A 231 -14.64 7.64 6.44
CA ALA A 231 -13.19 7.68 6.64
C ALA A 231 -12.89 7.99 8.10
N VAL A 232 -11.97 7.26 8.69
CA VAL A 232 -11.64 7.38 10.13
C VAL A 232 -10.15 7.50 10.36
N ARG A 233 -9.81 8.09 11.51
CA ARG A 233 -8.47 8.07 12.09
C ARG A 233 -8.52 7.72 13.58
N ALA A 234 -7.46 7.13 14.08
CA ALA A 234 -7.20 6.96 15.50
C ALA A 234 -5.75 7.37 15.80
N ALA A 235 -5.56 8.48 16.46
CA ALA A 235 -4.25 8.82 17.01
C ALA A 235 -3.80 7.76 18.02
N ARG A 236 -2.50 7.68 18.29
CA ARG A 236 -1.94 6.71 19.24
C ARG A 236 -2.66 6.75 20.58
N GLY A 237 -3.19 5.61 21.04
CA GLY A 237 -3.94 5.48 22.29
C GLY A 237 -5.39 5.97 22.23
N LYS A 238 -5.89 6.35 21.08
CA LYS A 238 -7.27 6.77 20.84
C LYS A 238 -8.05 5.69 20.08
N LYS A 239 -9.36 5.83 20.08
CA LYS A 239 -10.30 5.09 19.21
C LYS A 239 -10.51 5.83 17.90
N PHE A 240 -11.13 5.16 16.94
CA PHE A 240 -11.53 5.79 15.69
C PHE A 240 -12.49 6.96 15.92
N GLU A 241 -12.19 8.04 15.27
CA GLU A 241 -13.05 9.21 15.07
C GLU A 241 -13.24 9.43 13.57
N ALA A 242 -14.40 9.91 13.17
CA ALA A 242 -14.68 10.25 11.78
C ALA A 242 -13.83 11.44 11.33
N LEU A 243 -13.23 11.34 10.14
CA LEU A 243 -12.62 12.49 9.50
C LEU A 243 -13.72 13.45 9.01
N PRO A 244 -13.47 14.76 9.01
CA PRO A 244 -14.39 15.72 8.45
C PRO A 244 -14.66 15.37 6.98
N SER A 245 -15.86 14.96 6.63
CA SER A 245 -16.21 14.63 5.26
C SER A 245 -17.51 15.35 4.86
N GLN A 246 -17.56 15.81 3.62
CA GLN A 246 -18.74 16.44 3.05
C GLN A 246 -19.57 15.43 2.24
N GLY A 247 -19.79 14.21 2.77
CA GLY A 247 -20.60 13.24 2.05
C GLY A 247 -20.47 11.80 2.53
N ILE A 248 -21.34 10.95 1.97
CA ILE A 248 -21.37 9.50 2.17
C ILE A 248 -20.30 8.85 1.28
N GLY A 249 -19.65 7.79 1.78
CA GLY A 249 -18.69 6.98 1.01
C GLY A 249 -17.25 7.49 1.02
N ALA A 250 -16.88 8.27 2.06
CA ALA A 250 -15.49 8.66 2.27
C ALA A 250 -14.64 7.47 2.75
N ARG A 251 -13.43 7.33 2.18
CA ARG A 251 -12.41 6.36 2.63
C ARG A 251 -11.05 7.02 2.71
N SER A 252 -10.34 6.85 3.82
CA SER A 252 -8.93 7.21 3.91
C SER A 252 -8.08 6.14 3.24
N VAL A 253 -7.04 6.56 2.53
CA VAL A 253 -6.19 5.68 1.71
C VAL A 253 -4.77 5.63 2.26
N SER A 254 -4.17 6.77 2.56
CA SER A 254 -2.78 6.85 3.00
C SER A 254 -2.60 7.97 4.03
N VAL A 255 -1.62 7.80 4.91
CA VAL A 255 -1.23 8.77 5.96
C VAL A 255 0.28 8.88 6.02
N ASN A 256 0.80 10.11 6.03
CA ASN A 256 2.23 10.35 6.20
C ASN A 256 2.62 10.54 7.69
N ASN A 257 3.93 10.71 7.94
CA ASN A 257 4.45 10.90 9.31
C ASN A 257 4.18 12.29 9.90
N ALA A 258 3.57 13.21 9.15
CA ALA A 258 3.05 14.48 9.68
C ALA A 258 1.57 14.39 10.09
N ASP A 259 0.94 13.19 10.04
CA ASP A 259 -0.49 12.91 10.24
C ASP A 259 -1.40 13.54 9.18
N VAL A 260 -0.84 13.92 8.04
CA VAL A 260 -1.63 14.32 6.87
C VAL A 260 -2.21 13.06 6.20
N ILE A 261 -3.51 13.05 6.00
CA ILE A 261 -4.25 11.92 5.45
C ILE A 261 -4.77 12.31 4.06
N VAL A 262 -4.72 11.37 3.13
CA VAL A 262 -5.38 11.49 1.83
C VAL A 262 -6.37 10.36 1.64
N GLY A 263 -7.40 10.62 0.85
CA GLY A 263 -8.42 9.63 0.56
C GLY A 263 -9.42 10.10 -0.49
N ASN A 264 -10.45 9.31 -0.65
CA ASN A 264 -11.44 9.52 -1.70
C ASN A 264 -12.85 9.68 -1.10
N VAL A 265 -13.60 10.63 -1.61
CA VAL A 265 -15.01 10.86 -1.28
C VAL A 265 -15.78 10.81 -2.61
N LYS A 266 -16.47 9.70 -2.89
CA LYS A 266 -17.04 9.41 -4.21
C LYS A 266 -15.97 9.51 -5.31
N ASP A 267 -16.14 10.42 -6.27
CA ASP A 267 -15.25 10.65 -7.40
C ASP A 267 -14.22 11.77 -7.15
N HIS A 268 -14.08 12.23 -5.90
CA HIS A 268 -13.21 13.33 -5.50
C HIS A 268 -12.08 12.82 -4.60
N ALA A 269 -10.85 13.23 -4.88
CA ALA A 269 -9.73 13.03 -3.98
C ALA A 269 -9.67 14.18 -2.97
N VAL A 270 -9.41 13.86 -1.71
CA VAL A 270 -9.35 14.82 -0.62
C VAL A 270 -8.10 14.63 0.23
N ARG A 271 -7.66 15.72 0.84
CA ARG A 271 -6.62 15.79 1.84
C ARG A 271 -7.22 16.27 3.16
N TRP A 272 -6.92 15.58 4.24
CA TRP A 272 -7.20 16.01 5.59
C TRP A 272 -5.90 16.36 6.29
N ASP A 273 -5.81 17.59 6.77
CA ASP A 273 -4.72 18.11 7.57
C ASP A 273 -5.32 18.63 8.87
N GLU A 274 -5.07 17.92 9.97
CA GLU A 274 -5.78 18.09 11.25
C GLU A 274 -7.32 18.02 11.06
N ASN A 275 -8.02 19.15 11.13
CA ASN A 275 -9.46 19.27 10.97
C ASN A 275 -9.87 20.00 9.69
N VAL A 276 -8.90 20.28 8.80
CA VAL A 276 -9.14 20.94 7.52
C VAL A 276 -9.25 19.89 6.43
N THR A 277 -10.35 19.94 5.67
CA THR A 277 -10.52 19.13 4.46
C THR A 277 -10.27 20.01 3.25
N THR A 278 -9.36 19.58 2.39
CA THR A 278 -9.04 20.23 1.12
C THR A 278 -9.33 19.26 -0.01
N GLU A 279 -10.14 19.66 -0.97
CA GLU A 279 -10.33 18.91 -2.21
C GLU A 279 -9.10 19.06 -3.10
N LEU A 280 -8.61 17.96 -3.65
CA LEU A 280 -7.45 17.94 -4.53
C LEU A 280 -7.89 18.35 -5.94
N ALA A 281 -7.11 19.23 -6.58
CA ALA A 281 -7.44 19.78 -7.88
C ALA A 281 -7.50 18.70 -8.97
N VAL A 282 -8.39 18.87 -9.93
CA VAL A 282 -8.52 18.04 -11.14
C VAL A 282 -7.71 18.64 -12.29
N LEU A 283 -7.26 17.82 -13.23
CA LEU A 283 -6.70 18.33 -14.49
C LEU A 283 -7.81 18.98 -15.33
N PRO A 284 -7.50 20.04 -16.08
CA PRO A 284 -8.48 20.63 -16.99
C PRO A 284 -9.07 19.61 -17.96
N GLY A 285 -10.39 19.55 -18.03
CA GLY A 285 -11.13 18.63 -18.92
C GLY A 285 -11.32 17.21 -18.39
N THR A 286 -10.95 16.93 -17.13
CA THR A 286 -11.24 15.65 -16.44
C THR A 286 -12.31 15.84 -15.37
N GLY A 287 -12.95 14.74 -14.94
CA GLY A 287 -14.08 14.78 -14.01
C GLY A 287 -13.86 14.01 -12.72
N ARG A 288 -13.07 12.94 -12.74
CA ARG A 288 -12.84 12.07 -11.58
C ARG A 288 -11.40 12.14 -11.13
N VAL A 289 -11.20 12.13 -9.82
CA VAL A 289 -9.87 12.06 -9.23
C VAL A 289 -9.83 11.04 -8.11
N PHE A 290 -8.77 10.22 -8.12
CA PHE A 290 -8.52 9.25 -7.07
C PHE A 290 -7.09 9.39 -6.58
N VAL A 291 -6.92 9.53 -5.27
CA VAL A 291 -5.60 9.52 -4.64
C VAL A 291 -5.27 8.12 -4.15
N ASN A 292 -4.02 7.69 -4.40
CA ASN A 292 -3.52 6.36 -4.04
C ASN A 292 -2.48 6.40 -2.92
N GLY A 293 -1.80 7.53 -2.72
CA GLY A 293 -0.77 7.63 -1.69
C GLY A 293 -0.33 9.06 -1.43
N ILE A 294 0.41 9.23 -0.34
CA ILE A 294 1.08 10.48 0.06
C ILE A 294 2.44 10.15 0.66
N ASN A 295 3.47 10.93 0.33
CA ASN A 295 4.78 10.83 0.97
C ASN A 295 4.93 11.80 2.16
N ASP A 296 6.07 11.72 2.88
CA ASP A 296 6.34 12.57 4.04
C ASP A 296 6.54 14.05 3.70
N ALA A 297 6.87 14.37 2.45
CA ALA A 297 6.90 15.75 1.95
C ALA A 297 5.50 16.33 1.72
N GLY A 298 4.44 15.51 1.84
CA GLY A 298 3.05 15.90 1.63
C GLY A 298 2.62 15.89 0.17
N THR A 299 3.43 15.32 -0.73
CA THR A 299 3.07 15.14 -2.13
C THR A 299 2.15 13.93 -2.28
N GLY A 300 0.95 14.14 -2.81
CA GLY A 300 0.00 13.09 -3.16
C GLY A 300 0.26 12.52 -4.54
N VAL A 301 -0.13 11.26 -4.77
CA VAL A 301 -0.11 10.60 -6.08
C VAL A 301 -1.44 9.90 -6.35
N GLY A 302 -1.85 9.89 -7.62
CA GLY A 302 -3.09 9.24 -8.02
C GLY A 302 -3.45 9.50 -9.47
N THR A 303 -4.74 9.49 -9.80
CA THR A 303 -5.23 9.70 -11.16
C THR A 303 -6.21 10.86 -11.25
N SER A 304 -6.21 11.53 -12.39
CA SER A 304 -7.27 12.41 -12.85
C SER A 304 -7.82 11.81 -14.15
N ASP A 305 -9.01 11.20 -14.09
CA ASP A 305 -9.50 10.17 -15.01
C ASP A 305 -8.44 9.06 -15.20
N GLU A 306 -7.99 8.80 -16.42
CA GLU A 306 -7.01 7.76 -16.76
C GLU A 306 -5.55 8.25 -16.68
N ARG A 307 -5.29 9.50 -16.27
CA ARG A 307 -3.97 10.11 -16.25
C ARG A 307 -3.36 10.11 -14.86
N ALA A 308 -2.14 9.60 -14.75
CA ALA A 308 -1.35 9.71 -13.53
C ALA A 308 -1.02 11.18 -13.23
N VAL A 309 -1.21 11.56 -11.97
CA VAL A 309 -0.96 12.91 -11.47
C VAL A 309 -0.28 12.87 -10.10
N THR A 310 0.36 13.98 -9.78
CA THR A 310 0.76 14.30 -8.42
C THR A 310 0.09 15.58 -7.95
N TRP A 311 -0.11 15.71 -6.63
CA TRP A 311 -0.55 16.94 -5.99
C TRP A 311 0.53 17.41 -5.01
N ASP A 312 0.88 18.68 -5.10
CA ASP A 312 1.76 19.28 -4.11
C ASP A 312 1.04 19.46 -2.74
N PRO A 313 1.76 19.86 -1.67
CA PRO A 313 1.15 20.08 -0.36
C PRO A 313 0.01 21.10 -0.33
N LEU A 314 -0.11 21.96 -1.35
CA LEU A 314 -1.20 22.92 -1.50
C LEU A 314 -2.37 22.38 -2.33
N GLY A 315 -2.32 21.10 -2.77
CA GLY A 315 -3.37 20.47 -3.57
C GLY A 315 -3.34 20.83 -5.06
N ARG A 316 -2.28 21.47 -5.56
CA ARG A 316 -2.14 21.79 -6.99
C ARG A 316 -1.73 20.55 -7.76
N VAL A 317 -2.46 20.26 -8.85
CA VAL A 317 -2.26 19.07 -9.67
C VAL A 317 -1.18 19.28 -10.74
N THR A 318 -0.38 18.23 -10.96
CA THR A 318 0.59 18.14 -12.06
C THR A 318 0.45 16.79 -12.74
N ALA A 319 0.27 16.78 -14.07
CA ALA A 319 0.23 15.54 -14.84
C ALA A 319 1.63 14.93 -14.95
N LEU A 320 1.72 13.62 -14.75
CA LEU A 320 2.95 12.89 -15.04
C LEU A 320 3.10 12.68 -16.57
N PRO A 321 4.33 12.76 -17.12
CA PRO A 321 4.55 12.63 -18.55
C PRO A 321 4.24 11.22 -19.04
N LEU A 322 3.67 11.13 -20.25
CA LEU A 322 3.36 9.88 -20.92
C LEU A 322 3.95 9.88 -22.34
N PRO A 323 4.49 8.76 -22.82
CA PRO A 323 4.86 8.58 -24.21
C PRO A 323 3.65 8.62 -25.14
N ALA A 324 3.90 8.92 -26.42
CA ALA A 324 2.86 8.83 -27.45
C ALA A 324 2.30 7.40 -27.55
N GLY A 325 0.98 7.27 -27.63
CA GLY A 325 0.29 5.98 -27.74
C GLY A 325 -0.08 5.32 -26.40
N ILE A 326 0.36 5.89 -25.28
CA ILE A 326 -0.05 5.50 -23.93
C ILE A 326 -1.16 6.47 -23.47
N ASP A 327 -2.28 5.91 -23.03
CA ASP A 327 -3.47 6.69 -22.66
C ASP A 327 -4.10 6.26 -21.34
N THR A 328 -3.64 5.15 -20.73
CA THR A 328 -4.13 4.70 -19.42
C THR A 328 -2.98 4.44 -18.46
N THR A 329 -3.18 4.78 -17.18
CA THR A 329 -2.15 4.70 -16.15
C THR A 329 -2.70 4.24 -14.81
N ARG A 330 -1.84 3.59 -14.02
CA ARG A 330 -2.11 3.18 -12.63
C ARG A 330 -0.91 3.56 -11.76
N PRO A 331 -0.82 4.79 -11.27
CA PRO A 331 0.21 5.15 -10.29
C PRO A 331 -0.11 4.46 -8.96
N LEU A 332 0.86 3.77 -8.38
CA LEU A 332 0.66 2.89 -7.22
C LEU A 332 1.32 3.42 -5.95
N ALA A 333 2.56 3.90 -6.06
CA ALA A 333 3.34 4.32 -4.91
C ALA A 333 4.15 5.58 -5.21
N ILE A 334 4.39 6.38 -4.20
CA ILE A 334 5.30 7.52 -4.22
C ILE A 334 6.29 7.38 -3.07
N ASN A 335 7.59 7.57 -3.34
CA ASN A 335 8.62 7.50 -2.32
C ASN A 335 8.95 8.88 -1.72
N ALA A 336 9.84 8.90 -0.71
CA ALA A 336 10.26 10.13 -0.04
C ALA A 336 10.88 11.17 -0.99
N ASN A 337 11.53 10.73 -2.07
CA ASN A 337 12.15 11.60 -3.08
C ASN A 337 11.18 12.13 -4.13
N GLY A 338 9.90 11.73 -4.07
CA GLY A 338 8.87 12.13 -5.03
C GLY A 338 8.84 11.29 -6.32
N SER A 339 9.66 10.22 -6.42
CA SER A 339 9.54 9.26 -7.51
C SER A 339 8.26 8.46 -7.38
N VAL A 340 7.60 8.20 -8.50
CA VAL A 340 6.33 7.46 -8.55
C VAL A 340 6.53 6.16 -9.31
N ALA A 341 6.12 5.03 -8.73
CA ALA A 341 6.01 3.75 -9.42
C ALA A 341 4.57 3.48 -9.81
N GLY A 342 4.38 2.82 -10.94
CA GLY A 342 3.05 2.44 -11.42
C GLY A 342 3.10 1.70 -12.75
N ASP A 343 1.94 1.59 -13.37
CA ASP A 343 1.77 0.90 -14.64
C ASP A 343 1.23 1.86 -15.70
N VAL A 344 1.63 1.63 -16.93
CA VAL A 344 1.11 2.34 -18.10
C VAL A 344 0.66 1.34 -19.16
N GLY A 345 -0.33 1.72 -19.95
CA GLY A 345 -0.86 0.90 -21.04
C GLY A 345 -1.58 1.71 -22.08
N SER A 346 -2.11 1.03 -23.10
CA SER A 346 -2.96 1.64 -24.11
C SER A 346 -4.33 0.96 -24.11
N SER A 347 -5.38 1.76 -23.92
CA SER A 347 -6.77 1.30 -23.99
C SER A 347 -7.19 0.86 -25.39
N ARG A 348 -6.37 1.21 -26.42
CA ARG A 348 -6.59 0.82 -27.82
C ARG A 348 -6.20 -0.62 -28.12
N SER A 349 -5.45 -1.27 -27.21
CA SER A 349 -5.12 -2.70 -27.27
C SER A 349 -6.01 -3.49 -26.33
N TRP A 350 -6.61 -4.59 -26.80
CA TRP A 350 -7.34 -5.52 -25.92
C TRP A 350 -6.77 -6.94 -26.09
N PRO A 351 -6.33 -7.58 -24.99
CA PRO A 351 -6.24 -7.03 -23.63
C PRO A 351 -5.18 -5.92 -23.53
N VAL A 352 -5.35 -5.02 -22.55
CA VAL A 352 -4.38 -3.97 -22.26
C VAL A 352 -3.08 -4.61 -21.77
N ARG A 353 -1.99 -4.38 -22.50
CA ARG A 353 -0.66 -4.82 -22.07
C ARG A 353 -0.05 -3.76 -21.17
N TRP A 354 0.04 -4.07 -19.88
CA TRP A 354 0.59 -3.17 -18.90
C TRP A 354 2.12 -3.23 -18.88
N ARG A 355 2.73 -2.09 -18.59
CA ARG A 355 4.17 -1.93 -18.39
C ARG A 355 4.42 -1.21 -17.07
N ALA A 356 5.19 -1.83 -16.21
CA ALA A 356 5.66 -1.20 -14.99
C ALA A 356 6.64 -0.07 -15.33
N VAL A 357 6.45 1.09 -14.69
CA VAL A 357 7.24 2.30 -14.94
C VAL A 357 7.59 3.02 -13.65
N VAL A 358 8.60 3.87 -13.73
CA VAL A 358 8.94 4.83 -12.70
C VAL A 358 9.02 6.24 -13.33
N TRP A 359 8.36 7.20 -12.70
CA TRP A 359 8.53 8.63 -12.97
C TRP A 359 9.51 9.19 -11.93
N ARG A 360 10.57 9.87 -12.43
CA ARG A 360 11.63 10.50 -11.61
C ARG A 360 11.91 11.92 -12.04
#